data_5395a169fd9babab8bd12afb8a202be8
#
_entry.id   5395a169fd9babab8bd12afb8a202be8
#
_cell.length_a   1.000
_cell.length_b   1.000
_cell.length_c   1.000
_cell.angle_alpha   90.00
_cell.angle_beta   90.00
_cell.angle_gamma   90.00
#
_symmetry.space_group_name_H-M   'P 1'
#
loop_
_entity.id
_entity.type
_entity.pdbx_description
1 polymer ?
#
loop_
_entity_poly.entity_id
_entity_poly.type
_entity_poly.pdbx_seq_one_letter_code
_entity_poly.pdbx_strand_id
1 'polypeptide(L)'
;MGEFSAESATAIAAAGLSAFLCAAAAVWTVGLVVMDARERRLPDTLTLPVALTAVVACWFEPRGWVGLVWAAAYLIAGRGFGGGDVKLAVSLGVVLAIMGGVEAVLAGMLLASAFTAGFLLLRRAKTAPHGPSMLASAWIVGFASTFLLMV
;
A
#
# COMPACT_ATOMS: atom_id res chain seq x y z
N MET A 1 -0.24 -5.13 41.78
CA MET A 1 0.34 -3.83 41.36
C MET A 1 1.36 -3.93 40.24
N GLY A 2 2.12 -5.03 40.13
CA GLY A 2 3.11 -5.22 39.04
C GLY A 2 2.53 -5.57 37.66
N GLU A 3 1.39 -6.25 37.58
CA GLU A 3 0.77 -6.63 36.29
C GLU A 3 0.21 -5.42 35.54
N PHE A 4 -0.39 -4.46 36.26
CA PHE A 4 -0.93 -3.24 35.62
C PHE A 4 0.15 -2.36 35.02
N SER A 5 1.38 -2.40 35.52
CA SER A 5 2.53 -1.65 34.96
C SER A 5 3.13 -2.31 33.72
N ALA A 6 3.10 -3.64 33.62
CA ALA A 6 3.62 -4.39 32.48
C ALA A 6 2.69 -4.28 31.26
N GLU A 7 1.39 -4.37 31.46
CA GLU A 7 0.38 -4.21 30.41
C GLU A 7 0.38 -2.79 29.82
N SER A 8 0.48 -1.78 30.67
CA SER A 8 0.59 -0.39 30.21
C SER A 8 1.88 -0.12 29.45
N ALA A 9 3.00 -0.70 29.86
CA ALA A 9 4.29 -0.56 29.18
C ALA A 9 4.27 -1.23 27.79
N THR A 10 3.66 -2.42 27.66
CA THR A 10 3.53 -3.10 26.36
C THR A 10 2.59 -2.34 25.42
N ALA A 11 1.48 -1.78 25.91
CA ALA A 11 0.58 -0.96 25.12
C ALA A 11 1.26 0.32 24.60
N ILE A 12 2.03 1.00 25.44
CA ILE A 12 2.80 2.20 25.03
C ILE A 12 3.87 1.84 23.99
N ALA A 13 4.57 0.73 24.19
CA ALA A 13 5.57 0.25 23.23
C ALA A 13 4.94 -0.11 21.88
N ALA A 14 3.80 -0.79 21.88
CA ALA A 14 3.05 -1.13 20.67
C ALA A 14 2.56 0.13 19.93
N ALA A 15 2.01 1.11 20.65
CA ALA A 15 1.58 2.39 20.09
C ALA A 15 2.75 3.18 19.51
N GLY A 16 3.89 3.20 20.19
CA GLY A 16 5.12 3.84 19.68
C GLY A 16 5.64 3.18 18.42
N LEU A 17 5.66 1.85 18.36
CA LEU A 17 6.06 1.10 17.17
C LEU A 17 5.12 1.36 16.00
N SER A 18 3.81 1.35 16.24
CA SER A 18 2.81 1.65 15.21
C SER A 18 2.96 3.06 14.64
N ALA A 19 3.16 4.05 15.50
CA ALA A 19 3.40 5.44 15.08
C ALA A 19 4.70 5.57 14.26
N PHE A 20 5.76 4.89 14.66
CA PHE A 20 7.03 4.87 13.91
C PHE A 20 6.85 4.23 12.52
N LEU A 21 6.17 3.09 12.45
CA LEU A 21 5.90 2.40 11.16
C LEU A 21 5.03 3.27 10.24
N CYS A 22 4.00 3.94 10.77
CA CYS A 22 3.19 4.87 9.99
C CYS A 22 4.01 6.05 9.46
N ALA A 23 4.88 6.63 10.29
CA ALA A 23 5.75 7.72 9.87
C ALA A 23 6.75 7.27 8.79
N ALA A 24 7.38 6.11 8.96
CA ALA A 24 8.27 5.52 7.96
C ALA A 24 7.55 5.25 6.64
N ALA A 25 6.34 4.69 6.68
CA ALA A 25 5.51 4.46 5.51
C ALA A 25 5.12 5.78 4.81
N ALA A 26 4.82 6.83 5.57
CA ALA A 26 4.50 8.14 5.02
C ALA A 26 5.71 8.77 4.30
N VAL A 27 6.90 8.72 4.91
CA VAL A 27 8.14 9.21 4.28
C VAL A 27 8.46 8.43 3.01
N TRP A 28 8.36 7.10 3.05
CA TRP A 28 8.54 6.24 1.89
C TRP A 28 7.54 6.57 0.77
N THR A 29 6.26 6.77 1.12
CA THR A 29 5.20 7.17 0.19
C THR A 29 5.53 8.49 -0.49
N VAL A 30 5.91 9.51 0.28
CA VAL A 30 6.28 10.83 -0.28
C VAL A 30 7.47 10.69 -1.23
N GLY A 31 8.48 9.92 -0.86
CA GLY A 31 9.63 9.63 -1.71
C GLY A 31 9.22 9.03 -3.06
N LEU A 32 8.38 7.99 -3.04
CA LEU A 32 7.88 7.35 -4.26
C LEU A 32 7.02 8.28 -5.12
N VAL A 33 6.12 9.07 -4.51
CA VAL A 33 5.28 10.04 -5.23
C VAL A 33 6.14 11.08 -5.93
N VAL A 34 7.16 11.62 -5.25
CA VAL A 34 8.06 12.63 -5.83
C VAL A 34 8.87 12.01 -6.98
N MET A 35 9.38 10.80 -6.83
CA MET A 35 10.17 10.14 -7.87
C MET A 35 9.31 9.78 -9.08
N ASP A 36 8.13 9.20 -8.85
CA ASP A 36 7.23 8.86 -9.97
C ASP A 36 6.72 10.11 -10.71
N ALA A 37 6.47 11.20 -9.99
CA ALA A 37 6.07 12.46 -10.60
C ALA A 37 7.18 13.12 -11.43
N ARG A 38 8.46 12.96 -11.03
CA ARG A 38 9.60 13.58 -11.72
C ARG A 38 10.17 12.69 -12.83
N GLU A 39 10.33 11.40 -12.57
CA GLU A 39 11.07 10.49 -13.43
C GLU A 39 10.16 9.51 -14.18
N ARG A 40 8.86 9.44 -13.79
CA ARG A 40 7.90 8.46 -14.29
C ARG A 40 8.42 7.02 -14.18
N ARG A 41 9.20 6.77 -13.13
CA ARG A 41 9.78 5.47 -12.78
C ARG A 41 9.81 5.32 -11.28
N LEU A 42 9.40 4.16 -10.81
CA LEU A 42 9.56 3.76 -9.42
C LEU A 42 10.88 2.99 -9.29
N PRO A 43 11.85 3.49 -8.51
CA PRO A 43 13.16 2.86 -8.40
C PRO A 43 13.07 1.53 -7.65
N ASP A 44 13.76 0.54 -8.19
CA ASP A 44 13.80 -0.81 -7.63
C ASP A 44 14.38 -0.84 -6.19
N THR A 45 15.29 0.08 -5.91
CA THR A 45 15.88 0.24 -4.57
C THR A 45 14.87 0.57 -3.48
N LEU A 46 13.77 1.22 -3.82
CA LEU A 46 12.69 1.57 -2.88
C LEU A 46 11.50 0.61 -2.94
N THR A 47 11.20 0.04 -4.10
CA THR A 47 10.03 -0.82 -4.27
C THR A 47 10.32 -2.28 -3.99
N LEU A 48 11.48 -2.80 -4.41
CA LEU A 48 11.79 -4.22 -4.29
C LEU A 48 11.97 -4.69 -2.85
N PRO A 49 12.72 -3.99 -1.96
CA PRO A 49 12.84 -4.42 -0.57
C PRO A 49 11.49 -4.51 0.14
N VAL A 50 10.60 -3.52 -0.09
CA VAL A 50 9.27 -3.49 0.52
C VAL A 50 8.38 -4.61 -0.04
N ALA A 51 8.45 -4.88 -1.35
CA ALA A 51 7.72 -5.99 -1.96
C ALA A 51 8.19 -7.36 -1.41
N LEU A 52 9.50 -7.56 -1.27
CA LEU A 52 10.06 -8.77 -0.68
C LEU A 52 9.62 -8.95 0.78
N THR A 53 9.69 -7.88 1.58
CA THR A 53 9.22 -7.90 2.97
C THR A 53 7.72 -8.23 3.05
N ALA A 54 6.91 -7.68 2.15
CA ALA A 54 5.49 -7.99 2.07
C ALA A 54 5.24 -9.47 1.75
N VAL A 55 5.97 -10.05 0.80
CA VAL A 55 5.87 -11.49 0.48
C VAL A 55 6.28 -12.34 1.67
N VAL A 56 7.37 -11.99 2.38
CA VAL A 56 7.78 -12.69 3.59
C VAL A 56 6.72 -12.60 4.68
N ALA A 57 6.06 -11.46 4.83
CA ALA A 57 4.97 -11.29 5.80
C ALA A 57 3.79 -12.26 5.55
N CYS A 58 3.53 -12.67 4.30
CA CYS A 58 2.48 -13.64 3.98
C CYS A 58 2.71 -15.03 4.62
N TRP A 59 3.94 -15.39 4.99
CA TRP A 59 4.23 -16.65 5.71
C TRP A 59 3.77 -16.58 7.18
N PHE A 60 3.74 -15.38 7.75
CA PHE A 60 3.28 -15.15 9.12
C PHE A 60 1.80 -14.80 9.17
N GLU A 61 1.31 -14.10 8.15
CA GLU A 61 -0.09 -13.71 8.01
C GLU A 61 -0.63 -14.17 6.64
N PRO A 62 -1.19 -15.39 6.55
CA PRO A 62 -1.59 -16.00 5.27
C PRO A 62 -2.65 -15.22 4.49
N ARG A 63 -3.43 -14.34 5.14
CA ARG A 63 -4.37 -13.44 4.45
C ARG A 63 -3.66 -12.56 3.42
N GLY A 64 -2.38 -12.25 3.66
CA GLY A 64 -1.56 -11.45 2.76
C GLY A 64 -1.47 -12.00 1.33
N TRP A 65 -1.54 -13.33 1.14
CA TRP A 65 -1.48 -13.94 -0.18
C TRP A 65 -2.56 -13.43 -1.14
N VAL A 66 -3.74 -13.10 -0.64
CA VAL A 66 -4.83 -12.53 -1.45
C VAL A 66 -4.42 -11.18 -2.05
N GLY A 67 -3.54 -10.44 -1.39
CA GLY A 67 -3.04 -9.16 -1.87
C GLY A 67 -2.26 -9.24 -3.18
N LEU A 68 -1.69 -10.40 -3.50
CA LEU A 68 -0.97 -10.61 -4.77
C LEU A 68 -1.89 -10.56 -6.00
N VAL A 69 -3.20 -10.64 -5.81
CA VAL A 69 -4.20 -10.47 -6.87
C VAL A 69 -4.02 -9.11 -7.56
N TRP A 70 -3.66 -8.06 -6.82
CA TRP A 70 -3.42 -6.75 -7.41
C TRP A 70 -2.24 -6.78 -8.40
N ALA A 71 -1.10 -7.32 -7.99
CA ALA A 71 0.07 -7.46 -8.86
C ALA A 71 -0.20 -8.40 -10.03
N ALA A 72 -0.92 -9.52 -9.81
CA ALA A 72 -1.31 -10.46 -10.85
C ALA A 72 -2.22 -9.79 -11.89
N ALA A 73 -3.18 -8.97 -11.48
CA ALA A 73 -4.03 -8.22 -12.40
C ALA A 73 -3.22 -7.30 -13.32
N TYR A 74 -2.18 -6.62 -12.79
CA TYR A 74 -1.30 -5.77 -13.61
C TYR A 74 -0.42 -6.57 -14.56
N LEU A 75 0.08 -7.74 -14.14
CA LEU A 75 0.84 -8.64 -15.01
C LEU A 75 -0.03 -9.17 -16.17
N ILE A 76 -1.28 -9.51 -15.89
CA ILE A 76 -2.23 -10.00 -16.91
C ILE A 76 -2.64 -8.86 -17.86
N ALA A 77 -2.87 -7.65 -17.34
CA ALA A 77 -3.19 -6.47 -18.15
C ALA A 77 -2.03 -6.05 -19.09
N GLY A 78 -0.81 -6.46 -18.78
CA GLY A 78 0.33 -6.41 -19.69
C GLY A 78 0.85 -4.99 -19.94
N ARG A 79 0.94 -4.58 -21.22
CA ARG A 79 1.69 -3.40 -21.70
C ARG A 79 1.29 -2.03 -21.13
N GLY A 80 0.25 -1.94 -20.27
CA GLY A 80 -0.22 -0.68 -19.69
C GLY A 80 0.49 -0.28 -18.39
N PHE A 81 1.16 -1.19 -17.71
CA PHE A 81 1.73 -0.98 -16.38
C PHE A 81 3.24 -1.16 -16.37
N GLY A 82 3.95 -0.27 -15.66
CA GLY A 82 5.38 -0.37 -15.44
C GLY A 82 5.75 -1.48 -14.47
N GLY A 83 6.97 -2.05 -14.60
CA GLY A 83 7.46 -3.04 -13.62
C GLY A 83 7.51 -2.51 -12.19
N GLY A 84 7.67 -1.19 -12.01
CA GLY A 84 7.59 -0.52 -10.72
C GLY A 84 6.19 -0.59 -10.09
N ASP A 85 5.14 -0.37 -10.91
CA ASP A 85 3.75 -0.45 -10.46
C ASP A 85 3.37 -1.86 -9.99
N VAL A 86 3.89 -2.91 -10.67
CA VAL A 86 3.69 -4.30 -10.26
C VAL A 86 4.30 -4.58 -8.89
N LYS A 87 5.54 -4.12 -8.65
CA LYS A 87 6.22 -4.27 -7.35
C LYS A 87 5.50 -3.49 -6.25
N LEU A 88 5.04 -2.29 -6.56
CA LEU A 88 4.24 -1.48 -5.65
C LEU A 88 2.90 -2.17 -5.34
N ALA A 89 2.24 -2.78 -6.34
CA ALA A 89 1.01 -3.53 -6.18
C ALA A 89 1.18 -4.75 -5.25
N VAL A 90 2.34 -5.44 -5.29
CA VAL A 90 2.66 -6.50 -4.32
C VAL A 90 2.63 -5.94 -2.90
N SER A 91 3.37 -4.86 -2.65
CA SER A 91 3.49 -4.27 -1.31
C SER A 91 2.13 -3.79 -0.77
N LEU A 92 1.44 -2.96 -1.55
CA LEU A 92 0.17 -2.36 -1.15
C LEU A 92 -0.94 -3.39 -1.04
N GLY A 93 -1.00 -4.33 -1.99
CA GLY A 93 -1.99 -5.39 -1.98
C GLY A 93 -1.88 -6.28 -0.75
N VAL A 94 -0.66 -6.71 -0.38
CA VAL A 94 -0.44 -7.52 0.82
C VAL A 94 -0.82 -6.77 2.08
N VAL A 95 -0.43 -5.50 2.22
CA VAL A 95 -0.79 -4.67 3.38
C VAL A 95 -2.31 -4.55 3.49
N LEU A 96 -3.01 -4.21 2.41
CA LEU A 96 -4.47 -4.10 2.41
C LEU A 96 -5.16 -5.43 2.70
N ALA A 97 -4.62 -6.54 2.17
CA ALA A 97 -5.17 -7.87 2.45
C ALA A 97 -5.06 -8.24 3.94
N ILE A 98 -3.96 -7.88 4.59
CA ILE A 98 -3.77 -8.12 6.03
C ILE A 98 -4.72 -7.22 6.85
N MET A 99 -4.90 -5.95 6.44
CA MET A 99 -5.72 -4.98 7.17
C MET A 99 -7.22 -5.19 7.01
N GLY A 100 -7.70 -5.50 5.81
CA GLY A 100 -9.14 -5.54 5.50
C GLY A 100 -9.54 -6.63 4.50
N GLY A 101 -8.71 -7.65 4.29
CA GLY A 101 -9.03 -8.79 3.45
C GLY A 101 -9.14 -8.46 1.96
N VAL A 102 -9.83 -9.33 1.23
CA VAL A 102 -10.02 -9.19 -0.22
C VAL A 102 -10.77 -7.90 -0.59
N GLU A 103 -11.70 -7.49 0.24
CA GLU A 103 -12.52 -6.28 0.02
C GLU A 103 -11.65 -5.02 -0.01
N ALA A 104 -10.70 -4.90 0.92
CA ALA A 104 -9.76 -3.79 0.95
C ALA A 104 -8.84 -3.79 -0.27
N VAL A 105 -8.37 -4.96 -0.72
CA VAL A 105 -7.56 -5.07 -1.94
C VAL A 105 -8.35 -4.58 -3.16
N LEU A 106 -9.57 -5.07 -3.34
CA LEU A 106 -10.43 -4.69 -4.48
C LEU A 106 -10.79 -3.19 -4.43
N ALA A 107 -11.13 -2.67 -3.25
CA ALA A 107 -11.40 -1.25 -3.07
C ALA A 107 -10.18 -0.40 -3.42
N GLY A 108 -8.98 -0.81 -2.98
CA GLY A 108 -7.71 -0.15 -3.32
C GLY A 108 -7.45 -0.13 -4.83
N MET A 109 -7.64 -1.26 -5.51
CA MET A 109 -7.48 -1.38 -6.96
C MET A 109 -8.45 -0.46 -7.72
N LEU A 110 -9.73 -0.50 -7.36
CA LEU A 110 -10.76 0.31 -8.00
C LEU A 110 -10.52 1.80 -7.79
N LEU A 111 -10.18 2.20 -6.56
CA LEU A 111 -9.92 3.59 -6.22
C LEU A 111 -8.66 4.12 -6.91
N ALA A 112 -7.58 3.33 -6.98
CA ALA A 112 -6.38 3.68 -7.72
C ALA A 112 -6.67 3.90 -9.21
N SER A 113 -7.46 3.02 -9.80
CA SER A 113 -7.89 3.12 -11.21
C SER A 113 -8.77 4.35 -11.44
N ALA A 114 -9.71 4.61 -10.53
CA ALA A 114 -10.59 5.78 -10.58
C ALA A 114 -9.79 7.11 -10.48
N PHE A 115 -8.81 7.18 -9.59
CA PHE A 115 -7.95 8.37 -9.46
C PHE A 115 -7.13 8.61 -10.73
N THR A 116 -6.55 7.56 -11.30
CA THR A 116 -5.79 7.67 -12.55
C THR A 116 -6.69 8.09 -13.71
N ALA A 117 -7.86 7.47 -13.86
CA ALA A 117 -8.82 7.83 -14.89
C ALA A 117 -9.33 9.28 -14.72
N GLY A 118 -9.67 9.66 -13.49
CA GLY A 118 -10.08 11.02 -13.15
C GLY A 118 -9.01 12.05 -13.49
N PHE A 119 -7.76 11.77 -13.15
CA PHE A 119 -6.64 12.64 -13.50
C PHE A 119 -6.48 12.82 -15.02
N LEU A 120 -6.54 11.72 -15.78
CA LEU A 120 -6.44 11.75 -17.24
C LEU A 120 -7.56 12.57 -17.88
N LEU A 121 -8.80 12.41 -17.39
CA LEU A 121 -9.97 13.15 -17.88
C LEU A 121 -9.86 14.64 -17.57
N LEU A 122 -9.56 15.00 -16.32
CA LEU A 122 -9.48 16.41 -15.88
C LEU A 122 -8.33 17.15 -16.56
N ARG A 123 -7.19 16.50 -16.73
CA ARG A 123 -6.01 17.12 -17.36
C ARG A 123 -5.98 16.96 -18.89
N ARG A 124 -6.92 16.22 -19.46
CA ARG A 124 -6.91 15.83 -20.89
C ARG A 124 -5.56 15.25 -21.32
N ALA A 125 -4.89 14.55 -20.40
CA ALA A 125 -3.57 13.98 -20.60
C ALA A 125 -3.67 12.58 -21.23
N LYS A 126 -2.70 12.22 -22.06
CA LYS A 126 -2.63 10.87 -22.67
C LYS A 126 -1.99 9.84 -21.74
N THR A 127 -1.23 10.30 -20.74
CA THR A 127 -0.52 9.45 -19.79
C THR A 127 -0.52 10.11 -18.40
N ALA A 128 -0.61 9.31 -17.34
CA ALA A 128 -0.52 9.77 -15.95
C ALA A 128 0.46 8.87 -15.18
N PRO A 129 1.18 9.42 -14.19
CA PRO A 129 1.89 8.61 -13.22
C PRO A 129 0.85 7.83 -12.40
N HIS A 130 0.96 6.49 -12.37
CA HIS A 130 -0.02 5.63 -11.70
C HIS A 130 0.32 5.40 -10.22
N GLY A 131 1.60 5.42 -9.87
CA GLY A 131 2.09 5.22 -8.50
C GLY A 131 1.42 6.10 -7.45
N PRO A 132 1.31 7.43 -7.65
CA PRO A 132 0.61 8.32 -6.70
C PRO A 132 -0.85 7.93 -6.44
N SER A 133 -1.56 7.48 -7.48
CA SER A 133 -2.96 7.01 -7.35
C SER A 133 -3.06 5.74 -6.52
N MET A 134 -2.13 4.80 -6.71
CA MET A 134 -2.04 3.57 -5.93
C MET A 134 -1.75 3.86 -4.45
N LEU A 135 -0.77 4.72 -4.18
CA LEU A 135 -0.40 5.10 -2.83
C LEU A 135 -1.55 5.82 -2.11
N ALA A 136 -2.18 6.80 -2.77
CA ALA A 136 -3.33 7.51 -2.21
C ALA A 136 -4.49 6.57 -1.89
N SER A 137 -4.83 5.65 -2.81
CA SER A 137 -5.89 4.67 -2.59
C SER A 137 -5.59 3.73 -1.43
N ALA A 138 -4.34 3.27 -1.31
CA ALA A 138 -3.93 2.38 -0.23
C ALA A 138 -4.01 3.06 1.14
N TRP A 139 -3.62 4.33 1.26
CA TRP A 139 -3.79 5.09 2.49
C TRP A 139 -5.26 5.27 2.86
N ILE A 140 -6.11 5.68 1.91
CA ILE A 140 -7.54 5.88 2.17
C ILE A 140 -8.20 4.57 2.63
N VAL A 141 -7.99 3.49 1.88
CA VAL A 141 -8.61 2.19 2.20
C VAL A 141 -8.02 1.61 3.49
N GLY A 142 -6.71 1.73 3.71
CA GLY A 142 -6.06 1.27 4.93
C GLY A 142 -6.62 1.96 6.18
N PHE A 143 -6.75 3.29 6.16
CA PHE A 143 -7.37 4.01 7.28
C PHE A 143 -8.85 3.63 7.47
N ALA A 144 -9.62 3.50 6.39
CA ALA A 144 -11.02 3.10 6.46
C ALA A 144 -11.15 1.69 7.06
N SER A 145 -10.32 0.74 6.65
CA SER A 145 -10.31 -0.63 7.19
C SER A 145 -9.98 -0.64 8.69
N THR A 146 -9.01 0.15 9.12
CA THR A 146 -8.65 0.25 10.54
C THR A 146 -9.78 0.85 11.36
N PHE A 147 -10.45 1.89 10.84
CA PHE A 147 -11.57 2.52 11.53
C PHE A 147 -12.77 1.58 11.67
N LEU A 148 -13.09 0.81 10.61
CA LEU A 148 -14.20 -0.16 10.62
C LEU A 148 -13.95 -1.32 11.58
N LEU A 149 -12.69 -1.66 11.90
CA LEU A 149 -12.35 -2.69 12.89
C LEU A 149 -12.46 -2.18 14.34
N MET A 150 -12.53 -0.86 14.54
CA MET A 150 -12.63 -0.23 15.87
C MET A 150 -14.08 0.07 16.30
N VAL A 151 -15.04 -0.02 15.38
CA VAL A 151 -16.47 0.19 15.58
C VAL A 151 -17.20 -1.13 15.67
#